data_ba1ca24e6e90d13c7637128d8d696461
#
_entry.id   ba1ca24e6e90d13c7637128d8d696461
#
_cell.length_a   1.000
_cell.length_b   1.000
_cell.length_c   1.000
_cell.angle_alpha   90.00
_cell.angle_beta   90.00
_cell.angle_gamma   90.00
#
_symmetry.space_group_name_H-M   'P 1'
#
loop_
_entity.id
_entity.type
_entity.pdbx_description
1 polymer ?
#
loop_
_entity_poly.entity_id
_entity_poly.type
_entity_poly.pdbx_seq_one_letter_code
_entity_poly.pdbx_strand_id
1 'polypeptide(L)'
;ADPWRAQNLVWPVLELLPGLLQAPEAAPLRQWLERRGADRRVLDAPLWQLGRAIADALDDYGLYRPAMLEAWLEDRDLDAAGQPLAEALRWQPLLLRALAERLERRPFGLRAREAIRRLQQDQNLAPVIGSSGQPLRLFGLSSLAPVQVELLQALSQRMAVELYLLTPC
;
A
#
# COMPACT_ATOMS: atom_id res chain seq x y z
N ALA A 1 -5.24 12.52 7.18
CA ALA A 1 -4.44 12.06 6.05
C ALA A 1 -4.27 10.54 6.12
N ASP A 2 -4.06 9.85 4.99
CA ASP A 2 -3.80 8.40 4.97
C ASP A 2 -2.34 8.15 5.39
N PRO A 3 -2.09 7.39 6.49
CA PRO A 3 -0.73 7.15 6.99
C PRO A 3 0.12 6.30 6.04
N TRP A 4 -0.51 5.55 5.12
CA TRP A 4 0.17 4.68 4.15
C TRP A 4 0.60 5.40 2.87
N ARG A 5 0.30 6.68 2.70
CA ARG A 5 0.86 7.48 1.61
C ARG A 5 2.35 7.71 1.84
N ALA A 6 3.15 7.58 0.80
CA ALA A 6 4.62 7.67 0.88
C ALA A 6 5.13 8.86 1.70
N GLN A 7 4.53 10.05 1.50
CA GLN A 7 4.88 11.27 2.23
C GLN A 7 4.66 11.20 3.74
N ASN A 8 3.72 10.39 4.20
CA ASN A 8 3.42 10.19 5.62
C ASN A 8 4.16 8.96 6.16
N LEU A 9 4.35 7.94 5.31
CA LEU A 9 4.92 6.64 5.67
C LEU A 9 6.45 6.71 5.88
N VAL A 10 7.14 7.69 5.26
CA VAL A 10 8.60 7.80 5.36
C VAL A 10 9.09 7.89 6.82
N TRP A 11 8.39 8.61 7.67
CA TRP A 11 8.79 8.77 9.07
C TRP A 11 8.63 7.49 9.89
N PRO A 12 7.48 6.78 9.90
CA PRO A 12 7.37 5.47 10.52
C PRO A 12 8.39 4.45 10.00
N VAL A 13 8.70 4.47 8.70
CA VAL A 13 9.74 3.62 8.12
C VAL A 13 11.10 3.95 8.74
N LEU A 14 11.50 5.23 8.77
CA LEU A 14 12.78 5.66 9.34
C LEU A 14 12.92 5.31 10.84
N GLU A 15 11.83 5.38 11.59
CA GLU A 15 11.82 5.01 13.01
C GLU A 15 12.00 3.50 13.23
N LEU A 16 11.47 2.67 12.32
CA LEU A 16 11.58 1.21 12.40
C LEU A 16 12.87 0.65 11.79
N LEU A 17 13.52 1.40 10.89
CA LEU A 17 14.72 0.96 10.19
C LEU A 17 15.86 0.50 11.14
N PRO A 18 16.21 1.20 12.23
CA PRO A 18 17.28 0.77 13.12
C PRO A 18 17.05 -0.62 13.71
N GLY A 19 15.80 -0.93 14.10
CA GLY A 19 15.41 -2.26 14.59
C GLY A 19 15.43 -3.30 13.47
N LEU A 20 14.85 -2.97 12.31
CA LEU A 20 14.84 -3.85 11.15
C LEU A 20 16.27 -4.23 10.70
N LEU A 21 17.20 -3.28 10.72
CA LEU A 21 18.59 -3.51 10.33
C LEU A 21 19.34 -4.50 11.23
N GLN A 22 18.80 -4.88 12.40
CA GLN A 22 19.36 -5.96 13.22
C GLN A 22 18.92 -7.35 12.76
N ALA A 23 17.81 -7.46 12.01
CA ALA A 23 17.31 -8.73 11.52
C ALA A 23 18.24 -9.33 10.44
N PRO A 24 18.42 -10.68 10.42
CA PRO A 24 19.22 -11.35 9.38
C PRO A 24 18.74 -11.02 7.97
N GLU A 25 17.44 -10.96 7.76
CA GLU A 25 16.78 -10.69 6.48
C GLU A 25 17.10 -9.30 5.92
N ALA A 26 17.50 -8.36 6.77
CA ALA A 26 17.90 -7.01 6.36
C ALA A 26 19.35 -6.90 5.87
N ALA A 27 20.06 -8.01 5.69
CA ALA A 27 21.42 -8.01 5.13
C ALA A 27 21.56 -7.21 3.82
N PRO A 28 20.62 -7.28 2.85
CA PRO A 28 20.70 -6.49 1.63
C PRO A 28 20.65 -4.97 1.89
N LEU A 29 19.85 -4.54 2.85
CA LEU A 29 19.75 -3.11 3.24
C LEU A 29 21.04 -2.63 3.90
N ARG A 30 21.63 -3.45 4.80
CA ARG A 30 22.91 -3.13 5.44
C ARG A 30 24.02 -2.95 4.41
N GLN A 31 24.13 -3.89 3.46
CA GLN A 31 25.12 -3.81 2.36
C GLN A 31 24.91 -2.59 1.47
N TRP A 32 23.66 -2.22 1.22
CA TRP A 32 23.33 -1.03 0.43
C TRP A 32 23.77 0.26 1.14
N LEU A 33 23.53 0.37 2.46
CA LEU A 33 23.93 1.49 3.29
C LEU A 33 25.45 1.56 3.42
N GLU A 34 26.13 0.44 3.66
CA GLU A 34 27.61 0.37 3.78
C GLU A 34 28.31 0.84 2.52
N ARG A 35 27.83 0.42 1.34
CA ARG A 35 28.38 0.87 0.06
C ARG A 35 28.26 2.38 -0.16
N ARG A 36 27.35 3.06 0.55
CA ARG A 36 27.14 4.50 0.49
C ARG A 36 27.76 5.29 1.64
N GLY A 37 28.49 4.60 2.52
CA GLY A 37 29.15 5.23 3.66
C GLY A 37 28.18 5.81 4.68
N ALA A 38 26.99 5.23 4.80
CA ALA A 38 25.96 5.71 5.73
C ALA A 38 26.42 5.58 7.19
N ASP A 39 26.27 6.65 7.96
CA ASP A 39 26.35 6.58 9.43
C ASP A 39 24.98 6.23 9.99
N ARG A 40 24.77 4.93 10.30
CA ARG A 40 23.50 4.42 10.81
C ARG A 40 23.09 4.96 12.19
N ARG A 41 23.90 5.81 12.81
CA ARG A 41 23.63 6.45 14.11
C ARG A 41 22.88 7.77 13.99
N VAL A 42 22.91 8.36 12.80
CA VAL A 42 22.25 9.64 12.50
C VAL A 42 21.44 9.53 11.21
N LEU A 43 20.43 10.37 11.08
CA LEU A 43 19.68 10.49 9.82
C LEU A 43 20.54 11.25 8.80
N ASP A 44 21.27 10.49 8.00
CA ASP A 44 22.06 11.01 6.88
C ASP A 44 21.34 10.85 5.53
N ALA A 45 21.95 11.35 4.46
CA ALA A 45 21.35 11.31 3.13
C ALA A 45 21.08 9.88 2.61
N PRO A 46 21.99 8.89 2.76
CA PRO A 46 21.70 7.52 2.36
C PRO A 46 20.53 6.90 3.14
N LEU A 47 20.46 7.11 4.45
CA LEU A 47 19.38 6.57 5.27
C LEU A 47 18.03 7.20 4.91
N TRP A 48 18.00 8.52 4.68
CA TRP A 48 16.82 9.22 4.18
C TRP A 48 16.36 8.68 2.82
N GLN A 49 17.30 8.53 1.86
CA GLN A 49 17.00 7.99 0.52
C GLN A 49 16.42 6.57 0.60
N LEU A 50 16.97 5.72 1.46
CA LEU A 50 16.45 4.38 1.69
C LEU A 50 15.03 4.42 2.25
N GLY A 51 14.80 5.18 3.32
CA GLY A 51 13.48 5.31 3.94
C GLY A 51 12.43 5.83 2.97
N ARG A 52 12.80 6.80 2.13
CA ARG A 52 11.94 7.36 1.09
C ARG A 52 11.60 6.32 0.01
N ALA A 53 12.60 5.60 -0.50
CA ALA A 53 12.39 4.57 -1.52
C ALA A 53 11.51 3.42 -1.02
N ILE A 54 11.68 3.03 0.25
CA ILE A 54 10.83 2.03 0.89
C ILE A 54 9.39 2.53 1.02
N ALA A 55 9.19 3.78 1.46
CA ALA A 55 7.86 4.37 1.61
C ALA A 55 7.12 4.47 0.27
N ASP A 56 7.81 4.91 -0.79
CA ASP A 56 7.27 4.98 -2.15
C ASP A 56 6.88 3.56 -2.64
N ALA A 57 7.73 2.55 -2.43
CA ALA A 57 7.43 1.17 -2.84
C ALA A 57 6.23 0.56 -2.10
N LEU A 58 6.08 0.82 -0.80
CA LEU A 58 4.95 0.32 -0.02
C LEU A 58 3.63 1.02 -0.37
N ASP A 59 3.64 2.32 -0.69
CA ASP A 59 2.47 3.04 -1.23
C ASP A 59 2.03 2.43 -2.56
N ASP A 60 2.98 2.19 -3.48
CA ASP A 60 2.73 1.53 -4.76
C ASP A 60 2.19 0.10 -4.59
N TYR A 61 2.77 -0.69 -3.68
CA TYR A 61 2.25 -2.04 -3.40
C TYR A 61 0.81 -1.99 -2.87
N GLY A 62 0.49 -0.99 -2.06
CA GLY A 62 -0.88 -0.76 -1.59
C GLY A 62 -1.88 -0.52 -2.71
N LEU A 63 -1.45 0.04 -3.84
CA LEU A 63 -2.29 0.32 -5.00
C LEU A 63 -2.31 -0.81 -6.04
N TYR A 64 -1.13 -1.41 -6.31
CA TYR A 64 -0.96 -2.32 -7.45
C TYR A 64 -0.84 -3.80 -7.05
N ARG A 65 -0.51 -4.09 -5.78
CA ARG A 65 -0.25 -5.45 -5.28
C ARG A 65 -0.91 -5.73 -3.92
N PRO A 66 -2.18 -5.32 -3.69
CA PRO A 66 -2.80 -5.46 -2.37
C PRO A 66 -2.92 -6.92 -1.91
N ALA A 67 -3.07 -7.89 -2.83
CA ALA A 67 -3.12 -9.31 -2.49
C ALA A 67 -1.79 -9.81 -1.90
N MET A 68 -0.66 -9.30 -2.39
CA MET A 68 0.66 -9.60 -1.85
C MET A 68 0.82 -9.06 -0.42
N LEU A 69 0.41 -7.80 -0.18
CA LEU A 69 0.43 -7.23 1.18
C LEU A 69 -0.49 -7.97 2.14
N GLU A 70 -1.66 -8.44 1.67
CA GLU A 70 -2.58 -9.25 2.46
C GLU A 70 -1.93 -10.57 2.88
N ALA A 71 -1.27 -11.27 1.93
CA ALA A 71 -0.52 -12.49 2.22
C ALA A 71 0.60 -12.25 3.26
N TRP A 72 1.36 -11.16 3.14
CA TRP A 72 2.41 -10.82 4.10
C TRP A 72 1.88 -10.56 5.51
N LEU A 73 0.71 -9.94 5.65
CA LEU A 73 0.05 -9.74 6.96
C LEU A 73 -0.53 -11.02 7.55
N GLU A 74 -0.67 -12.08 6.75
CA GLU A 74 -1.11 -13.42 7.14
C GLU A 74 0.08 -14.41 7.27
N ASP A 75 1.29 -13.89 7.45
CA ASP A 75 2.55 -14.66 7.57
C ASP A 75 2.87 -15.56 6.37
N ARG A 76 2.34 -15.22 5.20
CA ARG A 76 2.64 -15.88 3.93
C ARG A 76 3.53 -14.99 3.07
N ASP A 77 4.83 -15.20 3.14
CA ASP A 77 5.85 -14.41 2.44
C ASP A 77 5.92 -14.79 0.95
N LEU A 78 4.92 -14.35 0.19
CA LEU A 78 4.76 -14.63 -1.24
C LEU A 78 5.06 -13.37 -2.06
N ASP A 79 5.54 -13.57 -3.29
CA ASP A 79 5.66 -12.51 -4.29
C ASP A 79 4.30 -12.21 -4.98
N ALA A 80 4.31 -11.28 -5.94
CA ALA A 80 3.10 -10.91 -6.67
C ALA A 80 2.53 -12.04 -7.57
N ALA A 81 3.32 -13.06 -7.88
CA ALA A 81 2.91 -14.25 -8.63
C ALA A 81 2.46 -15.40 -7.70
N GLY A 82 2.46 -15.19 -6.38
CA GLY A 82 2.11 -16.21 -5.39
C GLY A 82 3.22 -17.24 -5.16
N GLN A 83 4.45 -16.96 -5.59
CA GLN A 83 5.62 -17.81 -5.33
C GLN A 83 6.31 -17.37 -4.02
N PRO A 84 7.08 -18.27 -3.37
CA PRO A 84 7.87 -17.89 -2.22
C PRO A 84 8.78 -16.70 -2.49
N LEU A 85 8.76 -15.73 -1.59
CA LEU A 85 9.54 -14.50 -1.73
C LEU A 85 11.04 -14.81 -1.72
N ALA A 86 11.78 -14.19 -2.64
CA ALA A 86 13.24 -14.30 -2.70
C ALA A 86 13.86 -13.83 -1.38
N GLU A 87 14.93 -14.50 -0.93
CA GLU A 87 15.60 -14.24 0.34
C GLU A 87 15.99 -12.75 0.52
N ALA A 88 16.50 -12.14 -0.53
CA ALA A 88 16.89 -10.72 -0.55
C ALA A 88 15.73 -9.74 -0.32
N LEU A 89 14.47 -10.20 -0.38
CA LEU A 89 13.27 -9.37 -0.22
C LEU A 89 12.50 -9.66 1.09
N ARG A 90 12.91 -10.66 1.86
CA ARG A 90 12.20 -11.10 3.08
C ARG A 90 12.13 -10.04 4.19
N TRP A 91 12.98 -9.03 4.15
CA TRP A 91 12.88 -7.88 5.05
C TRP A 91 11.61 -7.04 4.83
N GLN A 92 11.00 -7.09 3.63
CA GLN A 92 9.81 -6.29 3.29
C GLN A 92 8.57 -6.71 4.10
N PRO A 93 8.19 -8.02 4.15
CA PRO A 93 7.09 -8.45 5.01
C PRO A 93 7.33 -8.16 6.50
N LEU A 94 8.57 -8.29 6.99
CA LEU A 94 8.90 -7.94 8.38
C LEU A 94 8.60 -6.47 8.67
N LEU A 95 9.05 -5.57 7.80
CA LEU A 95 8.77 -4.14 7.94
C LEU A 95 7.28 -3.83 7.81
N LEU A 96 6.57 -4.46 6.85
CA LEU A 96 5.14 -4.27 6.68
C LEU A 96 4.36 -4.64 7.94
N ARG A 97 4.67 -5.78 8.56
CA ARG A 97 4.04 -6.22 9.82
C ARG A 97 4.29 -5.23 10.95
N ALA A 98 5.53 -4.80 11.13
CA ALA A 98 5.87 -3.78 12.14
C ALA A 98 5.16 -2.43 11.91
N LEU A 99 5.03 -2.01 10.65
CA LEU A 99 4.25 -0.82 10.29
C LEU A 99 2.75 -1.01 10.57
N ALA A 100 2.20 -2.19 10.29
CA ALA A 100 0.78 -2.48 10.52
C ALA A 100 0.41 -2.52 12.01
N GLU A 101 1.34 -2.93 12.88
CA GLU A 101 1.17 -2.84 14.33
C GLU A 101 1.18 -1.40 14.86
N ARG A 102 1.94 -0.52 14.19
CA ARG A 102 2.11 0.88 14.59
C ARG A 102 1.02 1.80 14.05
N LEU A 103 0.54 1.52 12.84
CA LEU A 103 -0.40 2.37 12.13
C LEU A 103 -1.84 1.91 12.36
N GLU A 104 -2.70 2.81 12.81
CA GLU A 104 -4.10 2.51 13.14
C GLU A 104 -4.94 2.00 11.96
N ARG A 105 -4.53 2.30 10.74
CA ARG A 105 -5.27 1.96 9.51
C ARG A 105 -4.48 0.99 8.65
N ARG A 106 -5.18 0.09 7.96
CA ARG A 106 -4.58 -0.76 6.92
C ARG A 106 -4.30 0.03 5.63
N PRO A 107 -3.36 -0.43 4.78
CA PRO A 107 -3.13 0.14 3.44
C PRO A 107 -4.42 0.32 2.64
N PHE A 108 -4.48 1.35 1.79
CA PHE A 108 -5.68 1.65 1.00
C PHE A 108 -6.18 0.43 0.22
N GLY A 109 -5.31 -0.30 -0.49
CA GLY A 109 -5.70 -1.45 -1.29
C GLY A 109 -6.35 -2.57 -0.46
N LEU A 110 -5.90 -2.80 0.77
CA LEU A 110 -6.53 -3.81 1.66
C LEU A 110 -7.93 -3.36 2.10
N ARG A 111 -8.09 -2.08 2.41
CA ARG A 111 -9.41 -1.50 2.75
C ARG A 111 -10.36 -1.53 1.54
N ALA A 112 -9.84 -1.25 0.35
CA ALA A 112 -10.61 -1.33 -0.89
C ALA A 112 -11.05 -2.76 -1.18
N ARG A 113 -10.18 -3.76 -1.06
CA ARG A 113 -10.53 -5.18 -1.23
C ARG A 113 -11.59 -5.64 -0.23
N GLU A 114 -11.48 -5.21 1.02
CA GLU A 114 -12.50 -5.50 2.03
C GLU A 114 -13.85 -4.85 1.66
N ALA A 115 -13.83 -3.60 1.22
CA ALA A 115 -15.04 -2.91 0.75
C ALA A 115 -15.66 -3.61 -0.46
N ILE A 116 -14.84 -4.05 -1.43
CA ILE A 116 -15.29 -4.82 -2.60
C ILE A 116 -15.98 -6.11 -2.16
N ARG A 117 -15.33 -6.89 -1.25
CA ARG A 117 -15.93 -8.13 -0.73
C ARG A 117 -17.29 -7.87 -0.09
N ARG A 118 -17.42 -6.83 0.75
CA ARG A 118 -18.69 -6.46 1.39
C ARG A 118 -19.75 -6.05 0.37
N LEU A 119 -19.39 -5.24 -0.61
CA LEU A 119 -20.29 -4.82 -1.69
C LEU A 119 -20.80 -6.00 -2.51
N GLN A 120 -20.00 -7.05 -2.68
CA GLN A 120 -20.39 -8.25 -3.44
C GLN A 120 -21.24 -9.21 -2.60
N GLN A 121 -20.99 -9.34 -1.32
CA GLN A 121 -21.62 -10.33 -0.44
C GLN A 121 -22.93 -9.86 0.18
N ASP A 122 -23.00 -8.59 0.59
CA ASP A 122 -24.15 -8.06 1.31
C ASP A 122 -25.13 -7.35 0.38
N GLN A 123 -26.21 -8.03 0.04
CA GLN A 123 -27.28 -7.47 -0.79
C GLN A 123 -28.09 -6.36 -0.08
N ASN A 124 -27.99 -6.27 1.25
CA ASN A 124 -28.75 -5.32 2.08
C ASN A 124 -27.91 -4.10 2.50
N LEU A 125 -26.65 -3.95 2.04
CA LEU A 125 -25.90 -2.74 2.26
C LEU A 125 -26.68 -1.57 1.64
N ALA A 126 -27.41 -0.86 2.51
CA ALA A 126 -27.99 0.43 2.13
C ALA A 126 -26.83 1.31 1.63
N PRO A 127 -26.99 1.99 0.50
CA PRO A 127 -25.93 2.82 -0.04
C PRO A 127 -25.64 3.93 0.98
N VAL A 128 -24.50 3.83 1.65
CA VAL A 128 -23.97 4.88 2.56
C VAL A 128 -23.68 6.15 1.75
N ILE A 129 -23.51 5.99 0.44
CA ILE A 129 -23.34 7.07 -0.53
C ILE A 129 -24.54 6.99 -1.47
N GLY A 130 -25.39 8.02 -1.46
CA GLY A 130 -26.46 8.14 -2.42
C GLY A 130 -27.82 7.59 -2.01
N SER A 131 -28.22 7.76 -0.76
CA SER A 131 -29.64 7.67 -0.35
C SER A 131 -30.56 8.61 -1.15
N SER A 132 -29.98 9.51 -1.92
CA SER A 132 -30.67 10.49 -2.79
C SER A 132 -30.82 10.02 -4.25
N GLY A 133 -30.37 8.83 -4.63
CA GLY A 133 -30.38 8.37 -6.01
C GLY A 133 -29.41 9.12 -6.95
N GLN A 134 -28.53 9.98 -6.40
CA GLN A 134 -27.56 10.72 -7.21
C GLN A 134 -26.39 9.84 -7.61
N PRO A 135 -25.85 9.98 -8.85
CA PRO A 135 -24.69 9.24 -9.28
C PRO A 135 -23.41 9.70 -8.60
N LEU A 136 -22.47 8.76 -8.38
CA LEU A 136 -21.08 9.08 -8.05
C LEU A 136 -20.38 9.63 -9.31
N ARG A 137 -19.97 10.89 -9.26
CA ARG A 137 -19.29 11.56 -10.38
C ARG A 137 -17.82 11.73 -10.10
N LEU A 138 -16.97 11.25 -11.02
CA LEU A 138 -15.52 11.32 -10.93
C LEU A 138 -14.96 12.14 -12.09
N PHE A 139 -14.15 13.15 -11.75
CA PHE A 139 -13.58 14.08 -12.73
C PHE A 139 -12.05 14.09 -12.65
N GLY A 140 -11.40 14.36 -13.79
CA GLY A 140 -9.99 14.71 -13.84
C GLY A 140 -9.05 13.53 -13.54
N LEU A 141 -9.50 12.30 -13.76
CA LEU A 141 -8.69 11.10 -13.58
C LEU A 141 -7.78 10.92 -14.80
N SER A 142 -6.45 10.97 -14.58
CA SER A 142 -5.46 10.68 -15.63
C SER A 142 -5.14 9.18 -15.70
N SER A 143 -5.19 8.49 -14.57
CA SER A 143 -4.97 7.04 -14.46
C SER A 143 -5.65 6.50 -13.20
N LEU A 144 -5.98 5.21 -13.21
CA LEU A 144 -6.53 4.47 -12.08
C LEU A 144 -5.70 3.21 -11.85
N ALA A 145 -5.34 2.96 -10.60
CA ALA A 145 -4.76 1.68 -10.24
C ALA A 145 -5.81 0.56 -10.31
N PRO A 146 -5.40 -0.71 -10.58
CA PRO A 146 -6.33 -1.83 -10.72
C PRO A 146 -7.35 -1.94 -9.57
N VAL A 147 -6.90 -1.83 -8.33
CA VAL A 147 -7.78 -1.90 -7.15
C VAL A 147 -8.82 -0.77 -7.09
N GLN A 148 -8.51 0.39 -7.66
CA GLN A 148 -9.46 1.50 -7.76
C GLN A 148 -10.53 1.21 -8.82
N VAL A 149 -10.12 0.62 -9.96
CA VAL A 149 -11.06 0.17 -11.00
C VAL A 149 -11.99 -0.90 -10.46
N GLU A 150 -11.46 -1.92 -9.78
CA GLU A 150 -12.25 -2.97 -9.13
C GLU A 150 -13.26 -2.40 -8.12
N LEU A 151 -12.85 -1.43 -7.31
CA LEU A 151 -13.74 -0.75 -6.36
C LEU A 151 -14.86 0.01 -7.06
N LEU A 152 -14.55 0.75 -8.13
CA LEU A 152 -15.55 1.47 -8.91
C LEU A 152 -16.52 0.51 -9.62
N GLN A 153 -16.02 -0.62 -10.13
CA GLN A 153 -16.86 -1.68 -10.68
C GLN A 153 -17.80 -2.28 -9.64
N ALA A 154 -17.31 -2.56 -8.43
CA ALA A 154 -18.15 -3.06 -7.35
C ALA A 154 -19.23 -2.03 -6.94
N LEU A 155 -18.86 -0.75 -6.89
CA LEU A 155 -19.80 0.34 -6.60
C LEU A 155 -20.86 0.48 -7.71
N SER A 156 -20.47 0.34 -8.98
CA SER A 156 -21.40 0.48 -10.11
C SER A 156 -22.51 -0.57 -10.13
N GLN A 157 -22.33 -1.69 -9.43
CA GLN A 157 -23.39 -2.69 -9.21
C GLN A 157 -24.48 -2.20 -8.22
N ARG A 158 -24.21 -1.13 -7.48
CA ARG A 158 -25.07 -0.63 -6.41
C ARG A 158 -25.60 0.77 -6.66
N MET A 159 -24.91 1.57 -7.47
CA MET A 159 -25.25 2.94 -7.77
C MET A 159 -24.71 3.36 -9.13
N ALA A 160 -25.29 4.40 -9.72
CA ALA A 160 -24.77 4.98 -10.97
C ALA A 160 -23.39 5.61 -10.71
N VAL A 161 -22.39 5.24 -11.53
CA VAL A 161 -21.03 5.80 -11.50
C VAL A 161 -20.74 6.44 -12.85
N GLU A 162 -20.44 7.73 -12.85
CA GLU A 162 -20.14 8.52 -14.04
C GLU A 162 -18.69 8.96 -14.03
N LEU A 163 -17.93 8.60 -15.08
CA LEU A 163 -16.54 9.00 -15.27
C LEU A 163 -16.44 10.09 -16.33
N TYR A 164 -15.86 11.22 -15.97
CA TYR A 164 -15.61 12.32 -16.88
C TYR A 164 -14.10 12.38 -17.17
N LEU A 165 -13.73 11.91 -18.36
CA LEU A 165 -12.35 11.86 -18.82
C LEU A 165 -12.05 13.09 -19.69
N LEU A 166 -10.85 13.66 -19.51
CA LEU A 166 -10.34 14.68 -20.43
C LEU A 166 -9.80 13.97 -21.66
N THR A 167 -10.46 14.16 -22.80
CA THR A 167 -9.94 13.74 -24.10
C THR A 167 -9.11 14.87 -24.69
N PRO A 168 -7.85 14.66 -25.09
CA PRO A 168 -7.11 15.66 -25.85
C PRO A 168 -7.85 15.91 -27.16
N CYS A 169 -8.08 17.19 -27.50
CA CYS A 169 -8.62 17.63 -28.76
C CYS A 169 -7.59 17.48 -29.87
#